data_c49da421bc8608c20e756a30e8e202fd
#
_entry.id   c49da421bc8608c20e756a30e8e202fd
#
_cell.length_a   1.000
_cell.length_b   1.000
_cell.length_c   1.000
_cell.angle_alpha   90.00
_cell.angle_beta   90.00
_cell.angle_gamma   90.00
#
_symmetry.space_group_name_H-M   'P 1'
#
loop_
_entity.id
_entity.type
_entity.pdbx_description
1 polymer ?
#
loop_
_entity_poly.entity_id
_entity_poly.type
_entity_poly.pdbx_seq_one_letter_code
_entity_poly.pdbx_strand_id
1 'polypeptide(L)'
;MVISLGTRVQSGLHHPVSVYAKQVTQGRLHDQCGKYEILACQRHLDDLKRQGSPDFPYVFDTTRADRIIRWFGQCIQVRGVDAGKPIDLEPWQVFDLGCTYGWVHKDTGARRFSHTYNKRARGNYKSSEKSCQGLHHMCADAIYPPYHPELARFEQEPE
;
A
#
# COMPACT_ATOMS: atom_id res chain seq x y z
N MET A 1 2.78 7.65 -22.31
CA MET A 1 2.49 6.24 -22.71
C MET A 1 1.37 5.73 -21.81
N VAL A 2 0.15 5.67 -22.33
CA VAL A 2 -1.02 5.23 -21.55
C VAL A 2 -0.99 3.71 -21.46
N ILE A 3 -0.65 3.17 -20.30
CA ILE A 3 -0.73 1.73 -20.05
C ILE A 3 -2.21 1.35 -20.05
N SER A 4 -2.61 0.40 -20.90
CA SER A 4 -4.02 -0.01 -21.01
C SER A 4 -4.54 -0.57 -19.68
N LEU A 5 -5.83 -0.38 -19.42
CA LEU A 5 -6.50 -0.85 -18.19
C LEU A 5 -6.29 -2.36 -17.95
N GLY A 6 -6.28 -3.15 -19.03
CA GLY A 6 -6.04 -4.60 -18.97
C GLY A 6 -4.66 -4.97 -18.43
N THR A 7 -3.62 -4.24 -18.80
CA THR A 7 -2.25 -4.47 -18.31
C THR A 7 -2.11 -4.13 -16.83
N ARG A 8 -2.80 -3.08 -16.36
CA ARG A 8 -2.81 -2.71 -14.93
C ARG A 8 -3.52 -3.75 -14.06
N VAL A 9 -4.64 -4.30 -14.53
CA VAL A 9 -5.38 -5.35 -13.81
C VAL A 9 -4.55 -6.62 -13.69
N GLN A 10 -3.88 -7.05 -14.75
CA GLN A 10 -3.01 -8.23 -14.72
C GLN A 10 -1.81 -8.05 -13.78
N SER A 11 -1.18 -6.88 -13.79
CA SER A 11 -0.07 -6.60 -12.87
C SER A 11 -0.50 -6.63 -11.40
N GLY A 12 -1.71 -6.12 -11.10
CA GLY A 12 -2.29 -6.15 -9.76
C GLY A 12 -2.53 -7.57 -9.23
N LEU A 13 -2.96 -8.52 -10.08
CA LEU A 13 -3.24 -9.90 -9.68
C LEU A 13 -1.99 -10.72 -9.32
N HIS A 14 -0.83 -10.34 -9.82
CA HIS A 14 0.47 -10.98 -9.53
C HIS A 14 1.30 -10.21 -8.50
N HIS A 15 0.82 -9.08 -8.05
CA HIS A 15 1.48 -8.29 -7.02
C HIS A 15 1.53 -9.04 -5.68
N PRO A 16 2.59 -8.94 -4.86
CA PRO A 16 2.71 -9.62 -3.56
C PRO A 16 1.50 -9.45 -2.64
N VAL A 17 0.88 -8.28 -2.64
CA VAL A 17 -0.39 -7.97 -1.95
C VAL A 17 -1.50 -8.95 -2.36
N SER A 18 -1.68 -9.17 -3.65
CA SER A 18 -2.74 -10.04 -4.17
C SER A 18 -2.38 -11.52 -4.03
N VAL A 19 -1.10 -11.86 -4.09
CA VAL A 19 -0.62 -13.22 -3.82
C VAL A 19 -0.93 -13.61 -2.37
N TYR A 20 -0.63 -12.73 -1.42
CA TYR A 20 -0.99 -12.93 -0.01
C TYR A 20 -2.51 -13.07 0.17
N ALA A 21 -3.30 -12.16 -0.42
CA ALA A 21 -4.75 -12.22 -0.34
C ALA A 21 -5.33 -13.56 -0.84
N LYS A 22 -4.80 -14.12 -1.93
CA LYS A 22 -5.19 -15.45 -2.42
C LYS A 22 -4.83 -16.56 -1.45
N GLN A 23 -3.63 -16.51 -0.83
CA GLN A 23 -3.22 -17.51 0.15
C GLN A 23 -4.09 -17.49 1.41
N VAL A 24 -4.57 -16.32 1.81
CA VAL A 24 -5.47 -16.15 2.96
C VAL A 24 -6.90 -16.59 2.64
N THR A 25 -7.41 -16.28 1.44
CA THR A 25 -8.83 -16.56 1.11
C THR A 25 -9.08 -18.00 0.65
N GLN A 26 -8.13 -18.61 -0.06
CA GLN A 26 -8.32 -19.90 -0.73
C GLN A 26 -7.14 -20.86 -0.55
N GLY A 27 -6.11 -20.46 0.20
CA GLY A 27 -4.86 -21.18 0.32
C GLY A 27 -4.54 -21.61 1.73
N ARG A 28 -3.27 -21.94 1.91
CA ARG A 28 -2.70 -22.51 3.14
C ARG A 28 -2.78 -21.61 4.39
N LEU A 29 -3.02 -20.30 4.23
CA LEU A 29 -3.06 -19.35 5.34
C LEU A 29 -4.47 -19.15 5.89
N HIS A 30 -5.50 -19.71 5.26
CA HIS A 30 -6.90 -19.48 5.64
C HIS A 30 -7.17 -19.77 7.13
N ASP A 31 -6.73 -20.93 7.61
CA ASP A 31 -6.99 -21.38 8.97
C ASP A 31 -6.10 -20.69 10.03
N GLN A 32 -5.11 -19.92 9.58
CA GLN A 32 -4.19 -19.17 10.44
C GLN A 32 -4.59 -17.70 10.60
N CYS A 33 -5.53 -17.22 9.78
CA CYS A 33 -5.92 -15.83 9.73
C CYS A 33 -7.24 -15.56 10.44
N GLY A 34 -7.33 -14.37 11.05
CA GLY A 34 -8.56 -13.93 11.69
C GLY A 34 -9.64 -13.53 10.67
N LYS A 35 -10.92 -13.60 11.08
CA LYS A 35 -12.09 -13.27 10.24
C LYS A 35 -11.93 -11.97 9.47
N TYR A 36 -11.49 -10.90 10.13
CA TYR A 36 -11.39 -9.58 9.49
C TYR A 36 -10.26 -9.49 8.47
N GLU A 37 -9.19 -10.23 8.66
CA GLU A 37 -8.11 -10.34 7.69
C GLU A 37 -8.59 -11.07 6.43
N ILE A 38 -9.30 -12.19 6.60
CA ILE A 38 -9.92 -12.91 5.48
C ILE A 38 -10.86 -11.99 4.70
N LEU A 39 -11.73 -11.24 5.39
CA LEU A 39 -12.65 -10.29 4.76
C LEU A 39 -11.92 -9.15 4.04
N ALA A 40 -10.82 -8.64 4.58
CA ALA A 40 -10.02 -7.62 3.93
C ALA A 40 -9.35 -8.15 2.67
N CYS A 41 -8.82 -9.36 2.71
CA CYS A 41 -8.23 -10.05 1.56
C CYS A 41 -9.28 -10.32 0.48
N GLN A 42 -10.46 -10.81 0.88
CA GLN A 42 -11.57 -11.04 -0.05
C GLN A 42 -12.00 -9.75 -0.73
N ARG A 43 -12.19 -8.66 0.04
CA ARG A 43 -12.51 -7.34 -0.50
C ARG A 43 -11.48 -6.89 -1.54
N HIS A 44 -10.18 -7.03 -1.26
CA HIS A 44 -9.14 -6.65 -2.20
C HIS A 44 -9.27 -7.41 -3.53
N LEU A 45 -9.47 -8.72 -3.48
CA LEU A 45 -9.62 -9.55 -4.68
C LEU A 45 -10.89 -9.22 -5.48
N ASP A 46 -11.99 -8.93 -4.79
CA ASP A 46 -13.25 -8.56 -5.44
C ASP A 46 -13.17 -7.16 -6.05
N ASP A 47 -12.54 -6.22 -5.37
CA ASP A 47 -12.29 -4.88 -5.89
C ASP A 47 -11.37 -4.89 -7.12
N LEU A 48 -10.38 -5.78 -7.18
CA LEU A 48 -9.56 -5.98 -8.39
C LEU A 48 -10.41 -6.39 -9.60
N LYS A 49 -11.45 -7.22 -9.41
CA LYS A 49 -12.37 -7.62 -10.48
C LYS A 49 -13.29 -6.47 -10.92
N ARG A 50 -13.59 -5.54 -9.99
CA ARG A 50 -14.46 -4.38 -10.25
C ARG A 50 -13.75 -3.24 -10.96
N GLN A 51 -12.44 -3.25 -11.04
CA GLN A 51 -11.69 -2.18 -11.73
C GLN A 51 -12.15 -2.02 -13.17
N GLY A 52 -12.42 -0.77 -13.57
CA GLY A 52 -12.92 -0.43 -14.89
C GLY A 52 -14.44 -0.42 -15.02
N SER A 53 -15.19 -0.90 -14.00
CA SER A 53 -16.64 -0.76 -13.98
C SER A 53 -17.04 0.71 -13.78
N PRO A 54 -18.15 1.16 -14.38
CA PRO A 54 -18.61 2.56 -14.26
C PRO A 54 -18.92 2.99 -12.82
N ASP A 55 -19.41 2.06 -12.01
CA ASP A 55 -19.79 2.25 -10.61
C ASP A 55 -18.61 2.13 -9.62
N PHE A 56 -17.39 1.83 -10.11
CA PHE A 56 -16.23 1.66 -9.26
C PHE A 56 -15.08 2.60 -9.65
N PRO A 57 -14.94 3.74 -8.95
CA PRO A 57 -13.99 4.79 -9.33
C PRO A 57 -12.55 4.53 -8.84
N TYR A 58 -12.26 3.37 -8.28
CA TYR A 58 -10.94 3.07 -7.71
C TYR A 58 -10.13 2.11 -8.57
N VAL A 59 -8.81 2.29 -8.53
CA VAL A 59 -7.83 1.41 -9.19
C VAL A 59 -6.73 1.04 -8.20
N PHE A 60 -6.16 -0.15 -8.36
CA PHE A 60 -5.00 -0.57 -7.59
C PHE A 60 -3.73 -0.15 -8.34
N ASP A 61 -3.05 0.84 -7.82
CA ASP A 61 -1.78 1.36 -8.34
C ASP A 61 -0.62 0.63 -7.67
N THR A 62 -0.05 -0.33 -8.40
CA THR A 62 1.07 -1.14 -7.92
C THR A 62 2.31 -0.30 -7.65
N THR A 63 2.52 0.81 -8.39
CA THR A 63 3.67 1.69 -8.18
C THR A 63 3.61 2.38 -6.82
N ARG A 64 2.41 2.81 -6.40
CA ARG A 64 2.20 3.40 -5.07
C ARG A 64 2.30 2.36 -3.97
N ALA A 65 1.77 1.15 -4.18
CA ALA A 65 1.94 0.03 -3.25
C ALA A 65 3.43 -0.32 -3.09
N ASP A 66 4.18 -0.43 -4.19
CA ASP A 66 5.61 -0.71 -4.15
C ASP A 66 6.43 0.40 -3.50
N ARG A 67 6.01 1.67 -3.64
CA ARG A 67 6.72 2.81 -3.03
C ARG A 67 6.77 2.69 -1.52
N ILE A 68 5.62 2.45 -0.87
CA ILE A 68 5.59 2.30 0.59
C ILE A 68 6.32 1.03 1.05
N ILE A 69 6.19 -0.08 0.33
CA ILE A 69 6.87 -1.34 0.66
C ILE A 69 8.39 -1.15 0.61
N ARG A 70 8.91 -0.54 -0.46
CA ARG A 70 10.34 -0.25 -0.61
C ARG A 70 10.86 0.76 0.40
N TRP A 71 10.03 1.71 0.82
CA TRP A 71 10.38 2.69 1.87
C TRP A 71 10.77 2.00 3.17
N PHE A 72 10.03 0.97 3.58
CA PHE A 72 10.34 0.22 4.80
C PHE A 72 11.72 -0.44 4.75
N GLY A 73 12.14 -0.95 3.59
CA GLY A 73 13.49 -1.49 3.41
C GLY A 73 14.62 -0.46 3.54
N GLN A 74 14.31 0.84 3.52
CA GLN A 74 15.27 1.93 3.78
C GLN A 74 15.26 2.37 5.26
N CYS A 75 14.26 1.98 6.02
CA CYS A 75 14.17 2.24 7.44
C CYS A 75 14.96 1.19 8.23
N ILE A 76 15.67 1.64 9.26
CA ILE A 76 16.50 0.75 10.09
C ILE A 76 15.77 0.47 11.40
N GLN A 77 15.81 -0.78 11.85
CA GLN A 77 15.33 -1.16 13.17
C GLN A 77 16.20 -0.55 14.26
N VAL A 78 15.57 0.17 15.20
CA VAL A 78 16.31 0.86 16.25
C VAL A 78 16.39 0.07 17.55
N ARG A 79 15.66 -1.04 17.68
CA ARG A 79 15.57 -1.86 18.90
C ARG A 79 15.41 -3.35 18.59
N GLY A 80 15.77 -4.18 19.57
CA GLY A 80 15.63 -5.63 19.50
C GLY A 80 16.85 -6.31 18.89
N VAL A 81 16.72 -7.60 18.62
CA VAL A 81 17.82 -8.46 18.09
C VAL A 81 18.25 -8.07 16.69
N ASP A 82 17.38 -7.39 15.95
CA ASP A 82 17.63 -6.93 14.58
C ASP A 82 17.97 -5.43 14.51
N ALA A 83 18.31 -4.79 15.65
CA ALA A 83 18.72 -3.39 15.66
C ALA A 83 19.90 -3.17 14.69
N GLY A 84 19.81 -2.10 13.90
CA GLY A 84 20.79 -1.78 12.85
C GLY A 84 20.53 -2.42 11.49
N LYS A 85 19.59 -3.37 11.37
CA LYS A 85 19.21 -3.97 10.09
C LYS A 85 18.06 -3.21 9.44
N PRO A 86 17.94 -3.24 8.10
CA PRO A 86 16.74 -2.79 7.41
C PRO A 86 15.48 -3.51 7.90
N ILE A 87 14.34 -2.81 7.87
CA ILE A 87 13.06 -3.44 8.21
C ILE A 87 12.64 -4.34 7.06
N ASP A 88 12.52 -5.63 7.35
CA ASP A 88 11.92 -6.61 6.46
C ASP A 88 10.45 -6.80 6.84
N LEU A 89 9.55 -6.61 5.86
CA LEU A 89 8.11 -6.66 6.08
C LEU A 89 7.60 -8.10 5.96
N GLU A 90 6.87 -8.52 6.94
CA GLU A 90 6.09 -9.77 6.87
C GLU A 90 5.00 -9.68 5.76
N PRO A 91 4.62 -10.80 5.14
CA PRO A 91 3.63 -10.80 4.05
C PRO A 91 2.31 -10.12 4.39
N TRP A 92 1.82 -10.22 5.62
CA TRP A 92 0.62 -9.53 6.08
C TRP A 92 0.81 -8.01 6.21
N GLN A 93 2.02 -7.54 6.54
CA GLN A 93 2.35 -6.11 6.54
C GLN A 93 2.43 -5.56 5.12
N VAL A 94 3.01 -6.32 4.20
CA VAL A 94 3.01 -6.00 2.76
C VAL A 94 1.57 -5.85 2.26
N PHE A 95 0.66 -6.73 2.67
CA PHE A 95 -0.75 -6.65 2.32
C PHE A 95 -1.42 -5.40 2.89
N ASP A 96 -1.29 -5.15 4.19
CA ASP A 96 -1.90 -3.99 4.86
C ASP A 96 -1.43 -2.66 4.25
N LEU A 97 -0.12 -2.50 4.12
CA LEU A 97 0.49 -1.28 3.58
C LEU A 97 0.16 -1.13 2.09
N GLY A 98 0.34 -2.19 1.32
CA GLY A 98 0.09 -2.15 -0.11
C GLY A 98 -1.38 -1.86 -0.45
N CYS A 99 -2.34 -2.42 0.30
CA CYS A 99 -3.75 -2.07 0.13
C CYS A 99 -4.04 -0.62 0.52
N THR A 100 -3.49 -0.15 1.65
CA THR A 100 -3.76 1.21 2.15
C THR A 100 -3.26 2.28 1.18
N TYR A 101 -2.10 2.08 0.58
CA TYR A 101 -1.47 3.09 -0.29
C TYR A 101 -1.71 2.85 -1.78
N GLY A 102 -1.95 1.61 -2.18
CA GLY A 102 -2.13 1.24 -3.58
C GLY A 102 -3.53 1.49 -4.13
N TRP A 103 -4.58 1.45 -3.31
CA TRP A 103 -5.92 1.76 -3.77
C TRP A 103 -6.16 3.27 -3.85
N VAL A 104 -6.37 3.77 -5.06
CA VAL A 104 -6.54 5.21 -5.33
C VAL A 104 -7.74 5.47 -6.24
N HIS A 105 -8.30 6.67 -6.14
CA HIS A 105 -9.33 7.14 -7.06
C HIS A 105 -8.72 7.38 -8.44
N LYS A 106 -9.37 6.86 -9.49
CA LYS A 106 -8.82 6.85 -10.86
C LYS A 106 -8.58 8.25 -11.46
N ASP A 107 -9.40 9.24 -11.08
CA ASP A 107 -9.36 10.58 -11.65
C ASP A 107 -8.53 11.55 -10.81
N THR A 108 -8.61 11.45 -9.48
CA THR A 108 -7.93 12.40 -8.58
C THR A 108 -6.61 11.86 -8.01
N GLY A 109 -6.37 10.55 -8.08
CA GLY A 109 -5.24 9.92 -7.42
C GLY A 109 -5.31 9.91 -5.88
N ALA A 110 -6.38 10.42 -5.28
CA ALA A 110 -6.59 10.40 -3.84
C ALA A 110 -6.68 8.96 -3.32
N ARG A 111 -6.10 8.71 -2.14
CA ARG A 111 -6.19 7.38 -1.51
C ARG A 111 -7.64 7.02 -1.18
N ARG A 112 -8.03 5.79 -1.49
CA ARG A 112 -9.34 5.26 -1.13
C ARG A 112 -9.54 5.16 0.37
N PHE A 113 -8.50 4.72 1.08
CA PHE A 113 -8.56 4.50 2.52
C PHE A 113 -7.89 5.66 3.26
N SER A 114 -8.70 6.57 3.79
CA SER A 114 -8.25 7.67 4.66
C SER A 114 -8.02 7.22 6.11
N HIS A 115 -8.67 6.14 6.52
CA HIS A 115 -8.58 5.59 7.86
C HIS A 115 -8.34 4.08 7.80
N THR A 116 -7.42 3.61 8.65
CA THR A 116 -7.16 2.18 8.85
C THR A 116 -7.20 1.85 10.33
N TYR A 117 -7.78 0.69 10.66
CA TYR A 117 -7.80 0.18 12.02
C TYR A 117 -7.04 -1.14 12.09
N ASN A 118 -5.90 -1.13 12.78
CA ASN A 118 -5.04 -2.29 12.95
C ASN A 118 -4.97 -2.70 14.42
N LYS A 119 -5.57 -3.85 14.76
CA LYS A 119 -5.47 -4.45 16.10
C LYS A 119 -4.48 -5.61 16.06
N ARG A 120 -3.39 -5.48 16.79
CA ARG A 120 -2.31 -6.48 16.83
C ARG A 120 -1.85 -6.71 18.26
N ALA A 121 -1.33 -7.91 18.54
CA ALA A 121 -0.75 -8.25 19.83
C ALA A 121 0.45 -7.38 20.18
N ARG A 122 0.84 -7.35 21.45
CA ARG A 122 2.05 -6.70 21.93
C ARG A 122 3.28 -7.37 21.30
N GLY A 123 4.29 -6.58 20.93
CA GLY A 123 5.52 -7.11 20.32
C GLY A 123 5.51 -7.16 18.78
N ASN A 124 4.36 -6.95 18.13
CA ASN A 124 4.23 -7.04 16.67
C ASN A 124 4.49 -5.71 15.96
N TYR A 125 5.63 -5.10 16.18
CA TYR A 125 6.17 -3.96 15.43
C TYR A 125 5.27 -2.72 15.26
N LYS A 126 4.15 -2.59 15.98
CA LYS A 126 3.16 -1.50 15.77
C LYS A 126 3.79 -0.10 15.79
N SER A 127 4.60 0.19 16.81
CA SER A 127 5.19 1.53 16.98
C SER A 127 6.22 1.84 15.88
N SER A 128 7.10 0.89 15.57
CA SER A 128 8.10 1.04 14.51
C SER A 128 7.43 1.21 13.15
N GLU A 129 6.40 0.40 12.86
CA GLU A 129 5.63 0.53 11.61
C GLU A 129 4.97 1.90 11.49
N LYS A 130 4.32 2.40 12.55
CA LYS A 130 3.67 3.72 12.54
C LYS A 130 4.68 4.86 12.45
N SER A 131 5.84 4.72 13.07
CA SER A 131 6.93 5.70 12.92
C SER A 131 7.43 5.76 11.48
N CYS A 132 7.66 4.62 10.84
CA CYS A 132 8.09 4.56 9.43
C CYS A 132 7.01 5.09 8.47
N GLN A 133 5.72 4.82 8.76
CA GLN A 133 4.61 5.42 8.00
C GLN A 133 4.58 6.94 8.18
N GLY A 134 4.75 7.45 9.40
CA GLY A 134 4.81 8.89 9.67
C GLY A 134 5.95 9.57 8.91
N LEU A 135 7.15 8.99 8.92
CA LEU A 135 8.28 9.48 8.14
C LEU A 135 8.01 9.42 6.63
N HIS A 136 7.36 8.37 6.15
CA HIS A 136 6.95 8.28 4.74
C HIS A 136 6.04 9.45 4.36
N HIS A 137 5.01 9.73 5.16
CA HIS A 137 4.10 10.85 4.93
C HIS A 137 4.81 12.20 4.89
N MET A 138 5.80 12.38 5.76
CA MET A 138 6.55 13.64 5.83
C MET A 138 7.55 13.82 4.70
N CYS A 139 8.15 12.73 4.21
CA CYS A 139 9.35 12.81 3.36
C CYS A 139 9.17 12.23 1.95
N ALA A 140 8.23 11.31 1.75
CA ALA A 140 8.17 10.50 0.52
C ALA A 140 6.78 10.34 -0.10
N ASP A 141 5.71 10.62 0.65
CA ASP A 141 4.33 10.43 0.17
C ASP A 141 3.82 11.61 -0.65
N ALA A 142 4.38 12.80 -0.44
CA ALA A 142 4.01 13.98 -1.21
C ALA A 142 4.42 13.79 -2.67
N ILE A 143 3.44 13.88 -3.56
CA ILE A 143 3.71 14.19 -4.96
C ILE A 143 4.05 15.67 -4.96
N TYR A 144 5.34 16.00 -4.81
CA TYR A 144 5.76 17.36 -5.02
C TYR A 144 5.57 17.65 -6.51
N PRO A 145 4.82 18.68 -6.88
CA PRO A 145 4.82 19.15 -8.25
C PRO A 145 6.27 19.46 -8.65
N PRO A 146 6.62 19.38 -9.95
CA PRO A 146 7.98 19.61 -10.40
C PRO A 146 8.47 20.97 -9.88
N TYR A 147 9.68 20.97 -9.34
CA TYR A 147 10.34 22.22 -8.98
C TYR A 147 10.75 22.96 -10.24
N HIS A 148 10.34 24.20 -10.37
CA HIS A 148 10.70 25.07 -11.46
C HIS A 148 11.90 25.96 -11.04
N PRO A 149 13.15 25.61 -11.43
CA PRO A 149 14.34 26.36 -11.02
C PRO A 149 14.29 27.82 -11.47
N GLU A 150 13.68 28.07 -12.62
CA GLU A 150 13.52 29.41 -13.22
C GLU A 150 12.61 30.34 -12.39
N LEU A 151 11.69 29.75 -11.61
CA LEU A 151 10.77 30.49 -10.75
C LEU A 151 11.15 30.41 -9.27
N ALA A 152 12.18 29.61 -8.92
CA ALA A 152 12.59 29.29 -7.55
C ALA A 152 11.40 28.82 -6.66
N ARG A 153 10.41 28.14 -7.24
CA ARG A 153 9.21 27.66 -6.56
C ARG A 153 8.73 26.33 -7.13
N PHE A 154 7.94 25.62 -6.35
CA PHE A 154 7.18 24.48 -6.84
C PHE A 154 5.92 24.96 -7.59
N GLU A 155 5.48 24.16 -8.55
CA GLU A 155 4.20 24.37 -9.20
C GLU A 155 3.09 24.30 -8.13
N GLN A 156 2.20 25.30 -8.12
CA GLN A 156 1.06 25.26 -7.19
C GLN A 156 -0.02 24.37 -7.80
N GLU A 157 -0.53 23.43 -7.00
CA GLU A 157 -1.74 22.72 -7.42
C GLU A 157 -2.88 23.73 -7.60
N PRO A 158 -3.68 23.59 -8.66
CA PRO A 158 -4.88 24.41 -8.79
C PRO A 158 -5.83 24.10 -7.61
N GLU A 159 -6.33 25.17 -6.97
CA GLU A 159 -7.32 25.08 -5.89
C GLU A 159 -8.63 24.43 -6.37
#